data_6cd5a0b44bb6741ccddb2d26b22360e8
#
_entry.id   6cd5a0b44bb6741ccddb2d26b22360e8
#
_cell.length_a   1.000
_cell.length_b   1.000
_cell.length_c   1.000
_cell.angle_alpha   90.00
_cell.angle_beta   90.00
_cell.angle_gamma   90.00
#
_symmetry.space_group_name_H-M   'P 1'
#
loop_
_entity.id
_entity.type
_entity.pdbx_description
1 polymer ?
#
loop_
_entity_poly.entity_id
_entity_poly.type
_entity_poly.pdbx_seq_one_letter_code
_entity_poly.pdbx_strand_id
1 'polypeptide(L)'
;MSFLRKKINDVIIESVEISRATFKEAEDFKKLLNQDIDGGYLKIIVDLSNCTFMDSTFLSTIVTALKKVNKIGGNLKLVGVHSETQALLELTGTIKVFEIYETKDEALKSFTVQSISK
;
A
#
# COMPACT_ATOMS: atom_id res chain seq x y z
N MET A 1 -3.39 -18.21 0.11
CA MET A 1 -3.09 -17.02 -0.71
C MET A 1 -2.49 -15.95 0.16
N SER A 2 -1.38 -15.39 -0.29
CA SER A 2 -0.70 -14.34 0.46
C SER A 2 -1.33 -12.97 0.28
N PHE A 3 -2.03 -12.75 -0.82
CA PHE A 3 -2.58 -11.44 -1.15
C PHE A 3 -4.00 -11.57 -1.66
N LEU A 4 -4.86 -10.61 -1.28
CA LEU A 4 -6.23 -10.54 -1.78
C LEU A 4 -6.44 -9.19 -2.43
N ARG A 5 -6.96 -9.20 -3.65
CA ARG A 5 -7.27 -7.99 -4.40
C ARG A 5 -8.76 -7.71 -4.33
N LYS A 6 -9.10 -6.46 -4.10
CA LYS A 6 -10.49 -6.01 -4.12
C LYS A 6 -10.57 -4.66 -4.80
N LYS A 7 -11.54 -4.51 -5.69
CA LYS A 7 -11.75 -3.25 -6.38
C LYS A 7 -13.01 -2.59 -5.83
N ILE A 8 -12.90 -1.34 -5.42
CA ILE A 8 -14.05 -0.54 -4.96
C ILE A 8 -14.02 0.76 -5.76
N ASN A 9 -14.98 0.93 -6.66
CA ASN A 9 -15.02 2.04 -7.59
C ASN A 9 -13.72 2.08 -8.39
N ASP A 10 -12.97 3.17 -8.35
CA ASP A 10 -11.70 3.29 -9.07
C ASP A 10 -10.48 3.04 -8.18
N VAL A 11 -10.71 2.50 -6.98
CA VAL A 11 -9.64 2.19 -6.03
C VAL A 11 -9.37 0.69 -6.02
N ILE A 12 -8.10 0.31 -6.09
CA ILE A 12 -7.71 -1.09 -5.93
C ILE A 12 -7.13 -1.27 -4.52
N ILE A 13 -7.59 -2.31 -3.82
CA ILE A 13 -7.08 -2.62 -2.48
C ILE A 13 -6.34 -3.95 -2.57
N GLU A 14 -5.06 -3.92 -2.23
CA GLU A 14 -4.24 -5.11 -2.14
C GLU A 14 -4.00 -5.42 -0.66
N SER A 15 -4.60 -6.50 -0.18
CA SER A 15 -4.47 -6.89 1.22
C SER A 15 -3.35 -7.92 1.36
N VAL A 16 -2.44 -7.68 2.29
CA VAL A 16 -1.35 -8.60 2.60
C VAL A 16 -1.86 -9.53 3.69
N GLU A 17 -2.12 -10.80 3.31
CA GLU A 17 -2.81 -11.76 4.18
C GLU A 17 -1.86 -12.76 4.82
N ILE A 18 -0.61 -12.35 5.04
CA ILE A 18 0.39 -13.15 5.76
C ILE A 18 0.93 -12.31 6.92
N SER A 19 1.15 -12.95 8.06
CA SER A 19 1.60 -12.23 9.23
C SER A 19 3.03 -11.70 9.08
N ARG A 20 3.87 -12.38 8.31
CA ARG A 20 5.26 -11.96 8.08
C ARG A 20 5.53 -11.90 6.59
N ALA A 21 5.69 -10.69 6.09
CA ALA A 21 5.98 -10.43 4.68
C ALA A 21 7.47 -10.10 4.53
N THR A 22 8.20 -10.92 3.79
CA THR A 22 9.64 -10.82 3.70
C THR A 22 10.10 -10.83 2.24
N PHE A 23 11.42 -10.89 2.06
CA PHE A 23 12.00 -11.00 0.72
C PHE A 23 11.42 -12.16 -0.08
N LYS A 24 10.91 -13.19 0.60
CA LYS A 24 10.35 -14.35 -0.07
C LYS A 24 9.08 -14.02 -0.87
N GLU A 25 8.28 -13.09 -0.36
CA GLU A 25 7.02 -12.69 -1.01
C GLU A 25 7.16 -11.38 -1.80
N ALA A 26 8.31 -10.73 -1.70
CA ALA A 26 8.48 -9.38 -2.27
C ALA A 26 8.29 -9.36 -3.78
N GLU A 27 8.85 -10.34 -4.48
CA GLU A 27 8.76 -10.35 -5.94
C GLU A 27 7.33 -10.54 -6.43
N ASP A 28 6.58 -11.42 -5.78
CA ASP A 28 5.18 -11.65 -6.14
C ASP A 28 4.35 -10.40 -5.90
N PHE A 29 4.59 -9.71 -4.79
CA PHE A 29 3.84 -8.49 -4.48
C PHE A 29 4.21 -7.36 -5.44
N LYS A 30 5.47 -7.29 -5.82
CA LYS A 30 5.93 -6.32 -6.82
C LYS A 30 5.19 -6.51 -8.14
N LYS A 31 5.07 -7.75 -8.60
CA LYS A 31 4.35 -8.05 -9.84
C LYS A 31 2.89 -7.64 -9.75
N LEU A 32 2.27 -7.91 -8.60
CA LEU A 32 0.88 -7.56 -8.37
C LEU A 32 0.65 -6.05 -8.45
N LEU A 33 1.48 -5.29 -7.74
CA LEU A 33 1.37 -3.83 -7.75
C LEU A 33 1.66 -3.25 -9.14
N ASN A 34 2.65 -3.81 -9.85
CA ASN A 34 2.94 -3.37 -11.21
C ASN A 34 1.77 -3.65 -12.15
N GLN A 35 1.10 -4.79 -11.99
CA GLN A 35 -0.09 -5.08 -12.78
C GLN A 35 -1.18 -4.04 -12.54
N ASP A 36 -1.37 -3.63 -11.29
CA ASP A 36 -2.37 -2.61 -10.98
C ASP A 36 -2.03 -1.29 -11.66
N ILE A 37 -0.78 -0.86 -11.57
CA ILE A 37 -0.34 0.40 -12.14
C ILE A 37 -0.43 0.35 -13.68
N ASP A 38 0.04 -0.74 -14.27
CA ASP A 38 -0.01 -0.92 -15.72
C ASP A 38 -1.45 -1.01 -16.23
N GLY A 39 -2.36 -1.49 -15.38
CA GLY A 39 -3.78 -1.56 -15.69
C GLY A 39 -4.52 -0.23 -15.56
N GLY A 40 -3.81 0.82 -15.18
CA GLY A 40 -4.40 2.16 -15.11
C GLY A 40 -4.94 2.56 -13.76
N TYR A 41 -4.68 1.78 -12.71
CA TYR A 41 -5.14 2.16 -11.38
C TYR A 41 -4.22 3.22 -10.79
N LEU A 42 -4.80 4.38 -10.50
CA LEU A 42 -4.09 5.51 -9.91
C LEU A 42 -4.31 5.61 -8.40
N LYS A 43 -5.29 4.87 -7.88
CA LYS A 43 -5.65 4.92 -6.46
C LYS A 43 -5.48 3.53 -5.89
N ILE A 44 -4.43 3.35 -5.09
CA ILE A 44 -4.06 2.05 -4.55
C ILE A 44 -4.04 2.13 -3.03
N ILE A 45 -4.63 1.12 -2.38
CA ILE A 45 -4.55 0.95 -0.94
C ILE A 45 -3.85 -0.38 -0.68
N VAL A 46 -2.83 -0.36 0.16
CA VAL A 46 -2.19 -1.57 0.66
C VAL A 46 -2.66 -1.78 2.10
N ASP A 47 -3.43 -2.82 2.31
CA ASP A 47 -4.01 -3.13 3.63
C ASP A 47 -3.09 -4.10 4.36
N LEU A 48 -2.49 -3.62 5.44
CA LEU A 48 -1.53 -4.36 6.25
C LEU A 48 -2.13 -4.83 7.57
N SER A 49 -3.45 -4.81 7.70
CA SER A 49 -4.12 -5.16 8.97
C SER A 49 -3.77 -6.57 9.44
N ASN A 50 -3.55 -7.48 8.52
CA ASN A 50 -3.23 -8.89 8.85
C ASN A 50 -1.74 -9.20 8.69
N CYS A 51 -0.90 -8.18 8.55
CA CYS A 51 0.54 -8.33 8.41
C CYS A 51 1.22 -7.61 9.57
N THR A 52 1.73 -8.37 10.54
CA THR A 52 2.33 -7.78 11.74
C THR A 52 3.79 -7.42 11.56
N PHE A 53 4.46 -8.02 10.59
CA PHE A 53 5.89 -7.79 10.38
C PHE A 53 6.22 -7.80 8.89
N MET A 54 7.11 -6.90 8.48
CA MET A 54 7.71 -6.97 7.16
C MET A 54 9.19 -6.62 7.26
N ASP A 55 10.00 -7.17 6.35
CA ASP A 55 11.38 -6.76 6.26
C ASP A 55 11.53 -5.58 5.29
N SER A 56 12.74 -5.05 5.21
CA SER A 56 12.98 -3.87 4.37
C SER A 56 12.89 -4.19 2.88
N THR A 57 13.09 -5.43 2.48
CA THR A 57 12.93 -5.82 1.07
C THR A 57 11.48 -5.74 0.64
N PHE A 58 10.57 -6.24 1.49
CA PHE A 58 9.14 -6.14 1.20
C PHE A 58 8.68 -4.68 1.21
N LEU A 59 9.14 -3.91 2.19
CA LEU A 59 8.81 -2.48 2.25
C LEU A 59 9.29 -1.75 1.00
N SER A 60 10.48 -2.08 0.52
CA SER A 60 11.05 -1.45 -0.68
C SER A 60 10.13 -1.64 -1.89
N THR A 61 9.47 -2.78 -1.99
CA THR A 61 8.51 -3.05 -3.04
C THR A 61 7.35 -2.06 -3.01
N ILE A 62 6.84 -1.78 -1.81
CA ILE A 62 5.73 -0.85 -1.64
C ILE A 62 6.18 0.59 -1.94
N VAL A 63 7.37 0.96 -1.47
CA VAL A 63 7.92 2.30 -1.73
C VAL A 63 8.12 2.52 -3.23
N THR A 64 8.64 1.53 -3.93
CA THR A 64 8.85 1.62 -5.37
C THR A 64 7.52 1.82 -6.10
N ALA A 65 6.49 1.08 -5.69
CA ALA A 65 5.17 1.23 -6.29
C ALA A 65 4.59 2.63 -6.02
N LEU A 66 4.75 3.14 -4.81
CA LEU A 66 4.31 4.51 -4.49
C LEU A 66 4.95 5.53 -5.42
N LYS A 67 6.26 5.43 -5.61
CA LYS A 67 6.97 6.36 -6.48
C LYS A 67 6.49 6.26 -7.93
N LYS A 68 6.26 5.05 -8.41
CA LYS A 68 5.77 4.84 -9.77
C LYS A 68 4.40 5.45 -9.99
N VAL A 69 3.47 5.18 -9.07
CA VAL A 69 2.10 5.67 -9.24
C VAL A 69 2.04 7.18 -9.05
N ASN A 70 2.88 7.74 -8.16
CA ASN A 70 2.93 9.19 -7.98
C ASN A 70 3.37 9.91 -9.25
N LYS A 71 4.29 9.32 -10.00
CA LYS A 71 4.78 9.94 -11.25
C LYS A 71 3.70 10.10 -12.30
N ILE A 72 2.68 9.29 -12.23
CA ILE A 72 1.58 9.33 -13.22
C ILE A 72 0.31 9.93 -12.62
N GLY A 73 0.43 10.63 -11.48
CA GLY A 73 -0.67 11.38 -10.90
C GLY A 73 -1.53 10.64 -9.91
N GLY A 74 -1.09 9.45 -9.48
CA GLY A 74 -1.83 8.65 -8.51
C GLY A 74 -1.20 8.69 -7.12
N ASN A 75 -1.71 7.84 -6.25
CA ASN A 75 -1.17 7.70 -4.90
C ASN A 75 -1.41 6.28 -4.39
N LEU A 76 -0.57 5.87 -3.45
CA LEU A 76 -0.68 4.58 -2.76
C LEU A 76 -0.70 4.89 -1.26
N LYS A 77 -1.73 4.40 -0.57
CA LYS A 77 -1.93 4.68 0.85
C LYS A 77 -1.90 3.37 1.63
N LEU A 78 -1.53 3.45 2.90
CA LEU A 78 -1.42 2.28 3.77
C LEU A 78 -2.55 2.27 4.78
N VAL A 79 -3.00 1.07 5.14
CA VAL A 79 -4.05 0.87 6.13
C VAL A 79 -3.61 -0.19 7.12
N GLY A 80 -3.90 0.03 8.39
CA GLY A 80 -3.74 -1.00 9.42
C GLY A 80 -2.29 -1.33 9.75
N VAL A 81 -1.43 -0.33 9.78
CA VAL A 81 -0.01 -0.54 10.06
C VAL A 81 0.17 -0.89 11.54
N HIS A 82 0.78 -2.05 11.81
CA HIS A 82 1.08 -2.50 13.16
C HIS A 82 2.35 -1.82 13.68
N SER A 83 2.55 -1.87 15.00
CA SER A 83 3.63 -1.12 15.64
C SER A 83 5.02 -1.50 15.14
N GLU A 84 5.26 -2.79 14.84
CA GLU A 84 6.56 -3.21 14.32
C GLU A 84 6.83 -2.65 12.93
N THR A 85 5.81 -2.64 12.09
CA THR A 85 5.93 -2.06 10.76
C THR A 85 6.09 -0.55 10.84
N GLN A 86 5.37 0.08 11.76
CA GLN A 86 5.53 1.53 11.96
C GLN A 86 6.95 1.87 12.38
N ALA A 87 7.55 1.06 13.26
CA ALA A 87 8.94 1.27 13.66
C ALA A 87 9.88 1.19 12.47
N LEU A 88 9.64 0.25 11.55
CA LEU A 88 10.44 0.13 10.33
C LEU A 88 10.27 1.36 9.44
N LEU A 89 9.03 1.84 9.29
CA LEU A 89 8.76 3.04 8.50
C LEU A 89 9.50 4.25 9.07
N GLU A 90 9.49 4.37 10.40
CA GLU A 90 10.19 5.47 11.06
C GLU A 90 11.70 5.36 10.91
N LEU A 91 12.23 4.16 11.10
CA LEU A 91 13.67 3.91 11.01
C LEU A 91 14.20 4.23 9.61
N THR A 92 13.44 3.88 8.58
CA THR A 92 13.85 4.12 7.19
C THR A 92 13.48 5.52 6.70
N GLY A 93 12.71 6.28 7.47
CA GLY A 93 12.24 7.61 7.07
C GLY A 93 11.08 7.56 6.10
N THR A 94 10.61 6.38 5.70
CA THR A 94 9.54 6.27 4.73
C THR A 94 8.17 6.64 5.30
N ILE A 95 8.07 6.76 6.63
CA ILE A 95 6.82 7.21 7.26
C ILE A 95 6.40 8.59 6.73
N LYS A 96 7.35 9.37 6.26
CA LYS A 96 7.08 10.74 5.79
C LYS A 96 6.45 10.76 4.40
N VAL A 97 6.59 9.67 3.64
CA VAL A 97 6.09 9.67 2.25
C VAL A 97 4.75 8.94 2.10
N PHE A 98 4.33 8.18 3.11
CA PHE A 98 3.07 7.45 3.05
C PHE A 98 1.97 8.19 3.81
N GLU A 99 0.76 8.18 3.25
CA GLU A 99 -0.45 8.48 4.02
C GLU A 99 -0.92 7.17 4.65
N ILE A 100 -1.14 7.19 5.96
CA ILE A 100 -1.48 5.98 6.72
C ILE A 100 -2.81 6.20 7.42
N TYR A 101 -3.70 5.21 7.31
CA TYR A 101 -5.03 5.26 7.90
C TYR A 101 -5.26 4.01 8.74
N GLU A 102 -6.13 4.11 9.74
CA GLU A 102 -6.45 2.98 10.58
C GLU A 102 -7.40 2.01 9.91
N THR A 103 -8.31 2.52 9.07
CA THR A 103 -9.32 1.69 8.41
C THR A 103 -9.36 1.93 6.92
N LYS A 104 -9.86 0.92 6.20
CA LYS A 104 -10.07 1.03 4.75
C LYS A 104 -11.04 2.14 4.41
N ASP A 105 -12.08 2.31 5.23
CA ASP A 105 -13.07 3.36 4.98
C ASP A 105 -12.45 4.74 5.01
N GLU A 106 -11.56 4.99 5.96
CA GLU A 106 -10.88 6.28 6.05
C GLU A 106 -10.00 6.52 4.82
N ALA A 107 -9.27 5.48 4.39
CA ALA A 107 -8.40 5.60 3.22
C ALA A 107 -9.23 5.84 1.95
N LEU A 108 -10.34 5.12 1.82
CA LEU A 108 -11.23 5.30 0.67
C LEU A 108 -11.80 6.71 0.63
N LYS A 109 -12.26 7.22 1.78
CA LYS A 109 -12.79 8.57 1.87
C LYS A 109 -11.74 9.62 1.53
N SER A 110 -10.49 9.39 1.92
CA SER A 110 -9.42 10.34 1.64
C SER A 110 -9.20 10.51 0.14
N PHE A 111 -9.39 9.46 -0.64
CA PHE A 111 -9.32 9.57 -2.10
C PHE A 111 -10.50 10.38 -2.65
N THR A 112 -11.68 10.21 -2.08
CA THR A 112 -12.86 10.95 -2.52
C THR A 112 -12.76 12.42 -2.17
N VAL A 113 -12.32 12.74 -0.95
CA VAL A 113 -12.18 14.12 -0.49
C VAL A 113 -11.20 14.89 -1.38
N GLN A 114 -10.12 14.26 -1.79
CA GLN A 114 -9.13 14.92 -2.64
C GLN A 114 -9.72 15.33 -3.99
N SER A 115 -10.66 14.56 -4.53
CA SER A 115 -11.25 14.92 -5.82
C SER A 115 -12.31 16.01 -5.68
N ILE A 116 -12.81 16.26 -4.48
CA ILE A 116 -13.81 17.29 -4.21
C ILE A 116 -13.20 18.64 -3.88
N SER A 117 -12.10 18.63 -3.16
CA SER A 117 -11.50 19.87 -2.65
C SER A 117 -10.75 20.60 -3.76
N LYS A 118 -11.47 21.30 -4.54
CA LYS A 118 -10.90 22.09 -5.64
C LYS A 118 -10.82 23.53 -5.27
#